data_8cf1651ac1e31d148f508b9a1dd82e36
#
_entry.id   8cf1651ac1e31d148f508b9a1dd82e36
#
_cell.length_a   1.000
_cell.length_b   1.000
_cell.length_c   1.000
_cell.angle_alpha   90.00
_cell.angle_beta   90.00
_cell.angle_gamma   90.00
#
_symmetry.space_group_name_H-M   'P 1'
#
loop_
_entity.id
_entity.type
_entity.pdbx_description
1 polymer ?
#
loop_
_entity_poly.entity_id
_entity_poly.type
_entity_poly.pdbx_seq_one_letter_code
_entity_poly.pdbx_strand_id
1 'polypeptide(L)'
;EKFIEAHGGKIGDVSIYGQESNPTTWRLAAMNLAIRGIDFNLGREPGDTFTRNQHPDLRADFILANPPFNISDWWHASLTGDPRWEYGQPPAGNANYAWLQHMLHHLKPNGRAGIVLANGSMSSSQNSEGDIRRAMVDADVVEVMIALPGQLFFNTQIPACLWFLRKPPSPASGRGVGGEGKTRQGEVLFIDARKLGSMISRVQAELTDEVIERIADTVAAWRGQPEKTAKNETYADIPGYCRSVKLAEIAEHGHVLTPGRYVGAAEVEDDDEAFADKMQKLTEKLGEQMAK
;
A
#
# COMPACT_ATOMS: atom_id res chain seq x y z
N GLU A 1 -5.39 15.12 10.06
CA GLU A 1 -4.51 15.97 10.87
C GLU A 1 -3.04 15.57 10.67
N LYS A 2 -2.57 14.42 11.19
CA LYS A 2 -1.16 13.97 11.08
C LYS A 2 -0.58 14.06 9.65
N PHE A 3 -1.35 13.71 8.63
CA PHE A 3 -0.92 13.84 7.23
C PHE A 3 -0.66 15.30 6.83
N ILE A 4 -1.53 16.22 7.22
CA ILE A 4 -1.42 17.67 6.93
C ILE A 4 -0.20 18.24 7.67
N GLU A 5 -0.06 17.92 8.94
CA GLU A 5 1.08 18.33 9.78
C GLU A 5 2.41 17.84 9.22
N ALA A 6 2.48 16.56 8.81
CA ALA A 6 3.67 15.96 8.20
C ALA A 6 4.09 16.63 6.87
N HIS A 7 3.17 17.33 6.20
CA HIS A 7 3.45 18.10 4.97
C HIS A 7 3.59 19.60 5.22
N GLY A 8 3.67 20.03 6.49
CA GLY A 8 3.83 21.44 6.85
C GLY A 8 2.62 22.34 6.52
N GLY A 9 1.45 21.73 6.27
CA GLY A 9 0.20 22.43 5.95
C GLY A 9 -0.63 22.78 7.17
N LYS A 10 -1.66 23.59 6.95
CA LYS A 10 -2.71 23.89 7.94
C LYS A 10 -4.01 23.20 7.55
N ILE A 11 -4.88 22.92 8.51
CA ILE A 11 -6.18 22.26 8.28
C ILE A 11 -7.00 22.98 7.20
N GLY A 12 -6.97 24.31 7.15
CA GLY A 12 -7.67 25.11 6.14
C GLY A 12 -7.10 25.06 4.71
N ASP A 13 -5.91 24.46 4.52
CA ASP A 13 -5.28 24.36 3.20
C ASP A 13 -5.68 23.08 2.45
N VAL A 14 -6.54 22.23 3.07
CA VAL A 14 -6.89 20.92 2.54
C VAL A 14 -8.40 20.79 2.32
N SER A 15 -8.78 20.34 1.13
CA SER A 15 -10.15 19.95 0.81
C SER A 15 -10.27 18.43 0.81
N ILE A 16 -11.14 17.88 1.65
CA ILE A 16 -11.37 16.44 1.76
C ILE A 16 -12.56 16.04 0.88
N TYR A 17 -12.34 15.07 0.02
CA TYR A 17 -13.39 14.43 -0.77
C TYR A 17 -13.48 12.97 -0.39
N GLY A 18 -14.70 12.45 -0.36
CA GLY A 18 -14.93 11.05 -0.06
C GLY A 18 -16.29 10.58 -0.54
N GLN A 19 -16.48 9.28 -0.47
CA GLN A 19 -17.75 8.65 -0.77
C GLN A 19 -17.91 7.41 0.10
N GLU A 20 -19.11 7.18 0.60
CA GLU A 20 -19.46 6.05 1.47
C GLU A 20 -20.86 5.54 1.11
N SER A 21 -21.01 4.23 1.01
CA SER A 21 -22.29 3.60 0.68
C SER A 21 -23.21 3.43 1.89
N ASN A 22 -22.63 3.22 3.09
CA ASN A 22 -23.41 3.02 4.29
C ASN A 22 -23.88 4.36 4.88
N PRO A 23 -25.21 4.59 5.05
CA PRO A 23 -25.74 5.86 5.55
C PRO A 23 -25.26 6.24 6.95
N THR A 24 -25.03 5.26 7.82
CA THR A 24 -24.56 5.50 9.19
C THR A 24 -23.10 5.91 9.17
N THR A 25 -22.26 5.19 8.45
CA THR A 25 -20.83 5.49 8.28
C THR A 25 -20.63 6.85 7.61
N TRP A 26 -21.45 7.18 6.58
CA TRP A 26 -21.42 8.48 5.92
C TRP A 26 -21.70 9.63 6.91
N ARG A 27 -22.73 9.50 7.77
CA ARG A 27 -23.04 10.50 8.81
C ARG A 27 -21.92 10.63 9.84
N LEU A 28 -21.35 9.49 10.29
CA LEU A 28 -20.23 9.49 11.24
C LEU A 28 -18.99 10.14 10.65
N ALA A 29 -18.69 9.90 9.38
CA ALA A 29 -17.58 10.57 8.68
C ALA A 29 -17.79 12.09 8.60
N ALA A 30 -18.99 12.54 8.22
CA ALA A 30 -19.35 13.96 8.18
C ALA A 30 -19.22 14.61 9.57
N MET A 31 -19.77 13.99 10.61
CA MET A 31 -19.64 14.47 12.00
C MET A 31 -18.19 14.56 12.45
N ASN A 32 -17.39 13.55 12.14
CA ASN A 32 -15.98 13.48 12.51
C ASN A 32 -15.16 14.62 11.88
N LEU A 33 -15.38 14.90 10.60
CA LEU A 33 -14.72 15.99 9.88
C LEU A 33 -15.19 17.36 10.39
N ALA A 34 -16.51 17.53 10.60
CA ALA A 34 -17.09 18.77 11.13
C ALA A 34 -16.55 19.13 12.52
N ILE A 35 -16.48 18.17 13.45
CA ILE A 35 -15.95 18.39 14.81
C ILE A 35 -14.48 18.85 14.76
N ARG A 36 -13.71 18.41 13.77
CA ARG A 36 -12.31 18.80 13.58
C ARG A 36 -12.14 20.07 12.77
N GLY A 37 -13.22 20.72 12.36
CA GLY A 37 -13.14 21.92 11.52
C GLY A 37 -12.52 21.71 10.16
N ILE A 38 -12.63 20.52 9.61
CA ILE A 38 -12.08 20.15 8.30
C ILE A 38 -13.17 20.31 7.25
N ASP A 39 -12.90 21.09 6.21
CA ASP A 39 -13.79 21.18 5.03
C ASP A 39 -13.82 19.86 4.27
N PHE A 40 -15.04 19.44 3.89
CA PHE A 40 -15.23 18.17 3.22
C PHE A 40 -16.38 18.16 2.21
N ASN A 41 -16.28 17.27 1.24
CA ASN A 41 -17.36 16.90 0.33
C ASN A 41 -17.44 15.36 0.26
N LEU A 42 -18.41 14.79 0.96
CA LEU A 42 -18.65 13.33 0.96
C LEU A 42 -19.76 12.92 -0.02
N GLY A 43 -20.05 13.76 -1.01
CA GLY A 43 -21.18 13.59 -1.90
C GLY A 43 -22.50 14.05 -1.26
N ARG A 44 -23.55 14.12 -2.07
CA ARG A 44 -24.87 14.61 -1.61
C ARG A 44 -25.61 13.63 -0.70
N GLU A 45 -25.30 12.35 -0.87
CA GLU A 45 -25.97 11.25 -0.18
C GLU A 45 -25.05 10.01 -0.18
N PRO A 46 -25.31 9.01 0.67
CA PRO A 46 -24.63 7.73 0.61
C PRO A 46 -24.74 7.10 -0.78
N GLY A 47 -23.66 6.55 -1.30
CA GLY A 47 -23.68 5.96 -2.64
C GLY A 47 -22.54 5.00 -2.88
N ASP A 48 -22.81 3.97 -3.65
CA ASP A 48 -21.80 3.01 -4.08
C ASP A 48 -20.76 3.68 -5.01
N THR A 49 -19.48 3.48 -4.71
CA THR A 49 -18.36 4.12 -5.40
C THR A 49 -18.25 3.71 -6.87
N PHE A 50 -18.62 2.48 -7.20
CA PHE A 50 -18.47 1.99 -8.56
C PHE A 50 -19.63 2.38 -9.45
N THR A 51 -20.85 2.13 -9.00
CA THR A 51 -22.07 2.34 -9.80
C THR A 51 -22.60 3.77 -9.76
N ARG A 52 -22.17 4.56 -8.76
CA ARG A 52 -22.69 5.90 -8.51
C ARG A 52 -21.59 6.86 -8.06
N ASN A 53 -20.58 7.04 -8.90
CA ASN A 53 -19.49 7.97 -8.62
C ASN A 53 -20.02 9.42 -8.53
N GLN A 54 -19.95 10.02 -7.34
CA GLN A 54 -20.43 11.38 -7.08
C GLN A 54 -19.37 12.45 -7.33
N HIS A 55 -18.13 12.05 -7.64
CA HIS A 55 -17.00 12.95 -7.90
C HIS A 55 -16.30 12.62 -9.24
N PRO A 56 -17.01 12.51 -10.37
CA PRO A 56 -16.44 11.98 -11.62
C PRO A 56 -15.25 12.80 -12.15
N ASP A 57 -15.27 14.11 -11.93
CA ASP A 57 -14.25 15.04 -12.43
C ASP A 57 -13.14 15.33 -11.41
N LEU A 58 -13.21 14.74 -10.22
CA LEU A 58 -12.20 14.94 -9.18
C LEU A 58 -10.84 14.43 -9.64
N ARG A 59 -9.82 15.25 -9.43
CA ARG A 59 -8.41 14.91 -9.61
C ARG A 59 -7.66 15.31 -8.35
N ALA A 60 -7.41 14.33 -7.49
CA ALA A 60 -6.83 14.52 -6.17
C ALA A 60 -5.29 14.53 -6.21
N ASP A 61 -4.69 15.31 -5.31
CA ASP A 61 -3.25 15.28 -5.05
C ASP A 61 -2.85 13.98 -4.36
N PHE A 62 -3.64 13.59 -3.37
CA PHE A 62 -3.41 12.40 -2.54
C PHE A 62 -4.70 11.63 -2.34
N ILE A 63 -4.61 10.32 -2.39
CA ILE A 63 -5.71 9.42 -2.05
C ILE A 63 -5.23 8.46 -0.97
N LEU A 64 -5.99 8.33 0.10
CA LEU A 64 -5.78 7.34 1.16
C LEU A 64 -7.03 6.49 1.29
N ALA A 65 -6.91 5.18 1.15
CA ALA A 65 -8.06 4.29 1.19
C ALA A 65 -7.74 2.97 1.90
N ASN A 66 -8.72 2.51 2.66
CA ASN A 66 -8.78 1.14 3.18
C ASN A 66 -10.12 0.54 2.73
N PRO A 67 -10.23 0.14 1.46
CA PRO A 67 -11.48 -0.43 0.94
C PRO A 67 -11.73 -1.81 1.54
N PRO A 68 -12.97 -2.29 1.53
CA PRO A 68 -13.26 -3.64 1.98
C PRO A 68 -12.55 -4.68 1.12
N PHE A 69 -11.93 -5.69 1.79
CA PHE A 69 -11.10 -6.69 1.10
C PHE A 69 -11.94 -7.72 0.36
N ASN A 70 -11.54 -8.07 -0.86
CA ASN A 70 -12.07 -9.19 -1.62
C ASN A 70 -13.60 -9.19 -1.81
N ILE A 71 -14.22 -8.03 -2.02
CA ILE A 71 -15.67 -7.96 -2.26
C ILE A 71 -16.01 -8.67 -3.57
N SER A 72 -16.98 -9.57 -3.52
CA SER A 72 -17.53 -10.27 -4.69
C SER A 72 -18.74 -9.58 -5.31
N ASP A 73 -19.58 -8.93 -4.50
CA ASP A 73 -20.86 -8.35 -4.91
C ASP A 73 -20.75 -6.85 -5.25
N TRP A 74 -19.75 -6.50 -6.06
CA TRP A 74 -19.49 -5.11 -6.46
C TRP A 74 -19.87 -4.83 -7.92
N TRP A 75 -19.94 -5.88 -8.73
CA TRP A 75 -20.09 -5.77 -10.17
C TRP A 75 -21.52 -5.44 -10.61
N HIS A 76 -21.64 -4.56 -11.58
CA HIS A 76 -22.89 -4.28 -12.29
C HIS A 76 -22.62 -4.14 -13.78
N ALA A 77 -23.59 -4.51 -14.63
CA ALA A 77 -23.44 -4.49 -16.09
C ALA A 77 -23.08 -3.10 -16.65
N SER A 78 -23.51 -2.01 -15.99
CA SER A 78 -23.16 -0.65 -16.38
C SER A 78 -21.65 -0.32 -16.26
N LEU A 79 -20.88 -1.16 -15.58
CA LEU A 79 -19.43 -0.99 -15.41
C LEU A 79 -18.63 -1.63 -16.54
N THR A 80 -19.29 -2.26 -17.50
CA THR A 80 -18.63 -2.79 -18.69
C THR A 80 -18.11 -1.64 -19.56
N GLY A 81 -16.79 -1.62 -19.81
CA GLY A 81 -16.16 -0.55 -20.59
C GLY A 81 -16.10 0.81 -19.88
N ASP A 82 -16.22 0.84 -18.54
CA ASP A 82 -16.06 2.06 -17.75
C ASP A 82 -14.66 2.66 -17.97
N PRO A 83 -14.53 3.98 -18.17
CA PRO A 83 -13.25 4.64 -18.46
C PRO A 83 -12.22 4.52 -17.33
N ARG A 84 -12.63 4.12 -16.14
CA ARG A 84 -11.71 3.83 -15.02
C ARG A 84 -10.87 2.58 -15.22
N TRP A 85 -11.31 1.65 -16.09
CA TRP A 85 -10.62 0.37 -16.34
C TRP A 85 -9.50 0.50 -17.36
N GLU A 86 -8.63 1.48 -17.19
CA GLU A 86 -7.52 1.80 -18.10
C GLU A 86 -6.54 0.64 -18.28
N TYR A 87 -6.34 -0.18 -17.24
CA TYR A 87 -5.39 -1.30 -17.23
C TYR A 87 -6.06 -2.66 -17.49
N GLY A 88 -7.34 -2.67 -17.75
CA GLY A 88 -8.13 -3.85 -18.04
C GLY A 88 -9.36 -4.00 -17.16
N GLN A 89 -10.33 -4.75 -17.64
CA GLN A 89 -11.59 -4.98 -16.93
C GLN A 89 -11.37 -5.82 -15.68
N PRO A 90 -11.67 -5.30 -14.47
CA PRO A 90 -11.56 -6.07 -13.23
C PRO A 90 -12.54 -7.26 -13.21
N PRO A 91 -12.17 -8.37 -12.55
CA PRO A 91 -13.04 -9.52 -12.46
C PRO A 91 -14.28 -9.24 -11.61
N ALA A 92 -15.45 -9.68 -12.05
CA ALA A 92 -16.71 -9.49 -11.32
C ALA A 92 -16.68 -10.08 -9.88
N GLY A 93 -15.92 -11.14 -9.66
CA GLY A 93 -15.83 -11.82 -8.37
C GLY A 93 -14.85 -11.21 -7.35
N ASN A 94 -14.13 -10.14 -7.70
CA ASN A 94 -13.19 -9.49 -6.77
C ASN A 94 -12.94 -8.02 -7.14
N ALA A 95 -13.19 -7.11 -6.21
CA ALA A 95 -13.07 -5.67 -6.42
C ALA A 95 -11.66 -5.09 -6.20
N ASN A 96 -10.67 -5.86 -5.77
CA ASN A 96 -9.36 -5.31 -5.40
C ASN A 96 -8.75 -4.44 -6.50
N TYR A 97 -8.73 -4.94 -7.74
CA TYR A 97 -8.20 -4.19 -8.88
C TYR A 97 -9.16 -3.12 -9.42
N ALA A 98 -10.44 -3.19 -9.10
CA ALA A 98 -11.38 -2.10 -9.35
C ALA A 98 -11.06 -0.91 -8.44
N TRP A 99 -10.79 -1.14 -7.17
CA TRP A 99 -10.34 -0.10 -6.23
C TRP A 99 -9.05 0.56 -6.67
N LEU A 100 -8.01 -0.22 -7.04
CA LEU A 100 -6.73 0.33 -7.51
C LEU A 100 -6.92 1.23 -8.74
N GLN A 101 -7.68 0.79 -9.73
CA GLN A 101 -7.93 1.57 -10.95
C GLN A 101 -8.83 2.78 -10.69
N HIS A 102 -9.84 2.67 -9.83
CA HIS A 102 -10.66 3.81 -9.41
C HIS A 102 -9.79 4.90 -8.77
N MET A 103 -8.86 4.54 -7.87
CA MET A 103 -7.95 5.50 -7.24
C MET A 103 -7.02 6.15 -8.27
N LEU A 104 -6.41 5.36 -9.18
CA LEU A 104 -5.57 5.90 -10.26
C LEU A 104 -6.32 6.86 -11.19
N HIS A 105 -7.58 6.56 -11.50
CA HIS A 105 -8.43 7.43 -12.32
C HIS A 105 -8.62 8.80 -11.67
N HIS A 106 -8.81 8.83 -10.36
CA HIS A 106 -9.02 10.05 -9.59
C HIS A 106 -7.75 10.79 -9.16
N LEU A 107 -6.56 10.25 -9.43
CA LEU A 107 -5.32 11.00 -9.23
C LEU A 107 -5.09 12.03 -10.33
N LYS A 108 -4.62 13.21 -9.95
CA LYS A 108 -4.03 14.17 -10.89
C LYS A 108 -2.63 13.70 -11.35
N PRO A 109 -2.08 14.22 -12.44
CA PRO A 109 -0.67 14.01 -12.79
C PRO A 109 0.25 14.34 -11.58
N ASN A 110 1.24 13.51 -11.32
CA ASN A 110 2.11 13.55 -10.14
C ASN A 110 1.41 13.30 -8.78
N GLY A 111 0.13 12.98 -8.77
CA GLY A 111 -0.60 12.58 -7.57
C GLY A 111 -0.18 11.20 -7.07
N ARG A 112 -0.42 10.92 -5.79
CA ARG A 112 -0.09 9.66 -5.13
C ARG A 112 -1.27 9.07 -4.37
N ALA A 113 -1.34 7.74 -4.35
CA ALA A 113 -2.32 7.02 -3.55
C ALA A 113 -1.64 6.01 -2.63
N GLY A 114 -2.18 5.87 -1.41
CA GLY A 114 -1.84 4.80 -0.47
C GLY A 114 -3.08 3.96 -0.18
N ILE A 115 -3.03 2.67 -0.49
CA ILE A 115 -4.19 1.78 -0.44
C ILE A 115 -3.84 0.52 0.33
N VAL A 116 -4.69 0.17 1.28
CA VAL A 116 -4.58 -1.09 2.05
C VAL A 116 -5.38 -2.17 1.33
N LEU A 117 -4.76 -3.29 1.03
CA LEU A 117 -5.43 -4.48 0.46
C LEU A 117 -4.95 -5.76 1.13
N ALA A 118 -5.69 -6.85 0.93
CA ALA A 118 -5.24 -8.19 1.34
C ALA A 118 -4.00 -8.63 0.54
N ASN A 119 -3.09 -9.37 1.17
CA ASN A 119 -1.83 -9.82 0.56
C ASN A 119 -2.02 -10.57 -0.77
N GLY A 120 -3.14 -11.27 -0.95
CA GLY A 120 -3.47 -11.96 -2.21
C GLY A 120 -3.44 -11.02 -3.43
N SER A 121 -3.73 -9.74 -3.26
CA SER A 121 -3.70 -8.76 -4.35
C SER A 121 -2.32 -8.62 -5.01
N MET A 122 -1.23 -8.89 -4.29
CA MET A 122 0.14 -8.77 -4.79
C MET A 122 0.53 -9.88 -5.79
N SER A 123 -0.15 -11.03 -5.77
CA SER A 123 0.28 -12.21 -6.51
C SER A 123 -0.85 -12.97 -7.23
N SER A 124 -2.12 -12.64 -6.96
CA SER A 124 -3.25 -13.30 -7.60
C SER A 124 -3.17 -13.18 -9.13
N SER A 125 -3.41 -14.29 -9.80
CA SER A 125 -3.53 -14.36 -11.26
C SER A 125 -4.91 -14.88 -11.70
N GLN A 126 -5.86 -14.92 -10.75
CA GLN A 126 -7.22 -15.39 -11.06
C GLN A 126 -7.92 -14.41 -11.98
N ASN A 127 -8.56 -14.95 -12.98
CA ASN A 127 -9.30 -14.23 -14.00
C ASN A 127 -8.51 -13.08 -14.62
N SER A 128 -8.62 -11.95 -14.75
CA SER A 128 -7.81 -10.88 -15.35
C SER A 128 -6.84 -10.19 -14.39
N GLU A 129 -6.78 -10.58 -13.11
CA GLU A 129 -6.00 -9.83 -12.10
C GLU A 129 -4.50 -9.77 -12.43
N GLY A 130 -3.94 -10.89 -12.93
CA GLY A 130 -2.53 -10.93 -13.32
C GLY A 130 -2.20 -10.00 -14.50
N ASP A 131 -3.11 -9.90 -15.48
CA ASP A 131 -2.93 -9.04 -16.66
C ASP A 131 -3.06 -7.55 -16.28
N ILE A 132 -4.03 -7.21 -15.44
CA ILE A 132 -4.18 -5.84 -14.92
C ILE A 132 -2.94 -5.44 -14.12
N ARG A 133 -2.44 -6.31 -13.24
CA ARG A 133 -1.22 -6.04 -12.47
C ARG A 133 -0.02 -5.82 -13.39
N ARG A 134 0.15 -6.65 -14.42
CA ARG A 134 1.18 -6.44 -15.44
C ARG A 134 1.05 -5.09 -16.09
N ALA A 135 -0.12 -4.73 -16.59
CA ALA A 135 -0.35 -3.46 -17.26
C ALA A 135 -0.06 -2.26 -16.33
N MET A 136 -0.41 -2.34 -15.04
CA MET A 136 -0.10 -1.30 -14.05
C MET A 136 1.41 -1.19 -13.78
N VAL A 137 2.13 -2.31 -13.70
CA VAL A 137 3.60 -2.31 -13.52
C VAL A 137 4.28 -1.74 -14.75
N ASP A 138 3.90 -2.19 -15.95
CA ASP A 138 4.47 -1.73 -17.21
C ASP A 138 4.21 -0.23 -17.46
N ALA A 139 3.09 0.29 -16.97
CA ALA A 139 2.76 1.72 -16.99
C ALA A 139 3.48 2.54 -15.91
N ASP A 140 4.35 1.92 -15.10
CA ASP A 140 5.12 2.58 -14.03
C ASP A 140 4.25 3.33 -12.99
N VAL A 141 3.03 2.82 -12.72
CA VAL A 141 2.11 3.43 -11.74
C VAL A 141 2.22 2.84 -10.33
N VAL A 142 2.92 1.71 -10.16
CA VAL A 142 3.22 1.13 -8.85
C VAL A 142 4.53 1.72 -8.34
N GLU A 143 4.51 2.39 -7.19
CA GLU A 143 5.68 3.09 -6.64
C GLU A 143 6.33 2.28 -5.50
N VAL A 144 5.54 1.86 -4.49
CA VAL A 144 6.05 1.12 -3.32
C VAL A 144 5.07 0.01 -2.95
N MET A 145 5.62 -1.14 -2.61
CA MET A 145 4.86 -2.29 -2.10
C MET A 145 5.37 -2.68 -0.71
N ILE A 146 4.48 -2.69 0.29
CA ILE A 146 4.83 -3.05 1.66
C ILE A 146 3.99 -4.24 2.11
N ALA A 147 4.63 -5.34 2.49
CA ALA A 147 3.95 -6.44 3.16
C ALA A 147 3.92 -6.19 4.66
N LEU A 148 2.73 -6.19 5.24
CA LEU A 148 2.50 -5.91 6.65
C LEU A 148 2.42 -7.20 7.48
N PRO A 149 2.66 -7.13 8.82
CA PRO A 149 2.38 -8.24 9.73
C PRO A 149 0.91 -8.69 9.64
N GLY A 150 0.64 -9.94 9.96
CA GLY A 150 -0.72 -10.40 10.21
C GLY A 150 -1.29 -9.81 11.49
N GLN A 151 -2.58 -10.02 11.72
CA GLN A 151 -3.25 -9.69 12.98
C GLN A 151 -3.26 -8.17 13.36
N LEU A 152 -3.09 -7.26 12.39
CA LEU A 152 -3.16 -5.80 12.64
C LEU A 152 -4.60 -5.30 12.81
N PHE A 153 -5.60 -6.04 12.33
CA PHE A 153 -7.01 -5.62 12.38
C PHE A 153 -7.79 -6.40 13.44
N PHE A 154 -8.68 -5.71 14.15
CA PHE A 154 -9.52 -6.33 15.18
C PHE A 154 -10.46 -7.41 14.64
N ASN A 155 -10.99 -7.22 13.44
CA ASN A 155 -12.05 -8.05 12.88
C ASN A 155 -11.54 -9.14 11.92
N THR A 156 -10.26 -9.16 11.60
CA THR A 156 -9.67 -10.14 10.68
C THR A 156 -8.20 -10.38 10.98
N GLN A 157 -7.77 -11.62 10.83
CA GLN A 157 -6.36 -12.00 10.92
C GLN A 157 -5.68 -11.99 9.54
N ILE A 158 -6.39 -11.60 8.48
CA ILE A 158 -5.87 -11.60 7.11
C ILE A 158 -4.67 -10.66 7.03
N PRO A 159 -3.50 -11.14 6.57
CA PRO A 159 -2.36 -10.28 6.33
C PRO A 159 -2.69 -9.25 5.24
N ALA A 160 -2.33 -8.00 5.49
CA ALA A 160 -2.53 -6.91 4.56
C ALA A 160 -1.22 -6.42 3.94
N CYS A 161 -1.35 -5.70 2.85
CA CYS A 161 -0.25 -5.00 2.20
C CYS A 161 -0.66 -3.56 1.89
N LEU A 162 0.34 -2.70 1.74
CA LEU A 162 0.14 -1.34 1.26
C LEU A 162 0.61 -1.24 -0.19
N TRP A 163 -0.28 -0.73 -1.03
CA TRP A 163 0.00 -0.31 -2.39
C TRP A 163 0.19 1.20 -2.39
N PHE A 164 1.36 1.67 -2.76
CA PHE A 164 1.56 3.08 -3.09
C PHE A 164 1.60 3.21 -4.61
N LEU A 165 0.68 4.00 -5.11
CA LEU A 165 0.55 4.27 -6.54
C LEU A 165 0.94 5.72 -6.82
N ARG A 166 1.49 5.96 -8.01
CA ARG A 166 1.76 7.28 -8.55
C ARG A 166 1.11 7.43 -9.91
N LYS A 167 0.66 8.63 -10.25
CA LYS A 167 0.26 8.94 -11.62
C LYS A 167 1.41 9.65 -12.32
N PRO A 168 1.92 9.13 -13.44
CA PRO A 168 2.98 9.78 -14.20
C PRO A 168 2.62 11.22 -14.59
N PRO A 169 3.60 12.11 -14.86
CA PRO A 169 3.33 13.44 -15.38
C PRO A 169 2.63 13.36 -16.74
N SER A 170 1.72 14.30 -17.01
CA SER A 170 1.08 14.37 -18.31
C SER A 170 2.11 14.65 -19.41
N PRO A 171 2.06 13.99 -20.57
CA PRO A 171 2.95 14.28 -21.70
C PRO A 171 2.85 15.74 -22.20
N ALA A 172 1.71 16.39 -21.96
CA ALA A 172 1.47 17.80 -22.33
C ALA A 172 2.10 18.82 -21.38
N SER A 173 2.46 18.42 -20.15
CA SER A 173 3.21 19.27 -19.23
C SER A 173 4.70 19.11 -19.50
N GLY A 174 5.23 19.86 -20.45
CA GLY A 174 6.66 19.91 -20.72
C GLY A 174 7.45 20.08 -19.42
N ARG A 175 8.44 19.21 -19.16
CA ARG A 175 9.35 19.14 -18.03
C ARG A 175 8.74 19.64 -16.73
N GLY A 176 8.26 18.72 -15.92
CA GLY A 176 7.72 19.04 -14.59
C GLY A 176 8.64 19.96 -13.82
N VAL A 177 8.12 21.13 -13.49
CA VAL A 177 8.75 22.05 -12.57
C VAL A 177 8.67 21.41 -11.18
N GLY A 178 9.82 21.01 -10.66
CA GLY A 178 10.13 20.99 -9.25
C GLY A 178 9.29 20.08 -8.33
N GLY A 179 9.61 18.81 -8.33
CA GLY A 179 9.71 18.08 -7.09
C GLY A 179 11.19 17.73 -6.92
N GLU A 180 11.84 18.35 -5.98
CA GLU A 180 13.24 18.05 -5.63
C GLU A 180 13.35 16.63 -5.08
N GLY A 181 13.48 15.65 -5.96
CA GLY A 181 13.72 14.27 -5.66
C GLY A 181 14.09 13.57 -6.95
N LYS A 182 15.06 12.68 -6.93
CA LYS A 182 15.37 11.81 -8.06
C LYS A 182 14.09 11.06 -8.42
N THR A 183 13.55 11.29 -9.61
CA THR A 183 12.42 10.50 -10.10
C THR A 183 12.87 9.04 -10.20
N ARG A 184 12.33 8.17 -9.36
CA ARG A 184 12.54 6.71 -9.38
C ARG A 184 11.65 6.06 -10.43
N GLN A 185 11.65 6.61 -11.65
CA GLN A 185 10.94 6.03 -12.78
C GLN A 185 11.57 4.69 -13.18
N GLY A 186 10.72 3.72 -13.49
CA GLY A 186 11.16 2.38 -13.85
C GLY A 186 11.63 1.51 -12.69
N GLU A 187 11.40 1.94 -11.44
CA GLU A 187 11.74 1.19 -10.23
C GLU A 187 10.55 1.12 -9.26
N VAL A 188 10.43 0.01 -8.55
CA VAL A 188 9.48 -0.20 -7.44
C VAL A 188 10.27 -0.50 -6.17
N LEU A 189 9.91 0.19 -5.09
CA LEU A 189 10.46 -0.14 -3.76
C LEU A 189 9.63 -1.25 -3.11
N PHE A 190 10.29 -2.32 -2.71
CA PHE A 190 9.70 -3.39 -1.91
C PHE A 190 10.17 -3.31 -0.46
N ILE A 191 9.23 -3.38 0.49
CA ILE A 191 9.50 -3.42 1.93
C ILE A 191 8.79 -4.62 2.53
N ASP A 192 9.54 -5.51 3.19
CA ASP A 192 8.99 -6.62 3.95
C ASP A 192 8.93 -6.27 5.43
N ALA A 193 7.79 -5.77 5.86
CA ALA A 193 7.53 -5.41 7.25
C ALA A 193 6.83 -6.54 8.05
N ARG A 194 6.68 -7.74 7.49
CA ARG A 194 5.93 -8.84 8.13
C ARG A 194 6.46 -9.23 9.52
N LYS A 195 7.75 -8.99 9.78
CA LYS A 195 8.40 -9.31 11.04
C LYS A 195 8.57 -8.11 11.97
N LEU A 196 8.09 -6.94 11.58
CA LEU A 196 8.32 -5.69 12.34
C LEU A 196 7.21 -5.39 13.36
N GLY A 197 6.09 -6.10 13.32
CA GLY A 197 5.01 -5.90 14.29
C GLY A 197 5.34 -6.49 15.66
N SER A 198 4.84 -5.88 16.72
CA SER A 198 4.84 -6.37 18.08
C SER A 198 3.47 -6.89 18.48
N MET A 199 3.43 -8.04 19.19
CA MET A 199 2.18 -8.61 19.65
C MET A 199 1.74 -7.89 20.93
N ILE A 200 0.57 -7.24 20.89
CA ILE A 200 -0.06 -6.62 22.08
C ILE A 200 -1.01 -7.59 22.80
N SER A 201 -1.43 -8.65 22.12
CA SER A 201 -2.21 -9.75 22.70
C SER A 201 -1.94 -11.04 21.93
N ARG A 202 -2.58 -12.15 22.35
CA ARG A 202 -2.45 -13.45 21.64
C ARG A 202 -2.94 -13.43 20.20
N VAL A 203 -3.79 -12.45 19.84
CA VAL A 203 -4.49 -12.39 18.56
C VAL A 203 -4.31 -11.06 17.83
N GLN A 204 -3.60 -10.11 18.43
CA GLN A 204 -3.44 -8.78 17.86
C GLN A 204 -2.00 -8.30 17.89
N ALA A 205 -1.53 -7.83 16.74
CA ALA A 205 -0.28 -7.12 16.55
C ALA A 205 -0.52 -5.62 16.38
N GLU A 206 0.50 -4.84 16.64
CA GLU A 206 0.55 -3.41 16.30
C GLU A 206 1.87 -3.06 15.61
N LEU A 207 1.85 -1.96 14.88
CA LEU A 207 3.06 -1.28 14.40
C LEU A 207 3.35 -0.13 15.37
N THR A 208 4.50 -0.19 16.04
CA THR A 208 4.92 0.90 16.91
C THR A 208 5.28 2.13 16.10
N ASP A 209 5.31 3.31 16.75
CA ASP A 209 5.66 4.56 16.06
C ASP A 209 7.07 4.48 15.46
N GLU A 210 8.03 3.79 16.11
CA GLU A 210 9.40 3.58 15.58
C GLU A 210 9.40 2.73 14.29
N VAL A 211 8.54 1.71 14.22
CA VAL A 211 8.40 0.89 13.02
C VAL A 211 7.78 1.69 11.88
N ILE A 212 6.76 2.50 12.18
CA ILE A 212 6.12 3.38 11.20
C ILE A 212 7.12 4.42 10.69
N GLU A 213 7.90 5.05 11.57
CA GLU A 213 8.94 6.01 11.24
C GLU A 213 10.03 5.38 10.37
N ARG A 214 10.52 4.19 10.74
CA ARG A 214 11.50 3.46 9.94
C ARG A 214 11.02 3.19 8.52
N ILE A 215 9.76 2.78 8.35
CA ILE A 215 9.16 2.56 7.03
C ILE A 215 9.06 3.89 6.27
N ALA A 216 8.58 4.94 6.90
CA ALA A 216 8.44 6.27 6.31
C ALA A 216 9.79 6.85 5.88
N ASP A 217 10.81 6.75 6.73
CA ASP A 217 12.19 7.16 6.43
C ASP A 217 12.77 6.41 5.24
N THR A 218 12.57 5.09 5.19
CA THR A 218 13.01 4.28 4.04
C THR A 218 12.40 4.77 2.73
N VAL A 219 11.10 5.07 2.73
CA VAL A 219 10.39 5.59 1.54
C VAL A 219 10.88 7.00 1.19
N ALA A 220 11.05 7.88 2.18
CA ALA A 220 11.54 9.25 1.97
C ALA A 220 12.97 9.26 1.41
N ALA A 221 13.87 8.48 2.00
CA ALA A 221 15.24 8.31 1.51
C ALA A 221 15.27 7.78 0.08
N TRP A 222 14.44 6.76 -0.22
CA TRP A 222 14.33 6.18 -1.57
C TRP A 222 13.82 7.20 -2.59
N ARG A 223 12.89 8.07 -2.21
CA ARG A 223 12.40 9.19 -3.05
C ARG A 223 13.42 10.31 -3.23
N GLY A 224 14.60 10.22 -2.60
CA GLY A 224 15.63 11.26 -2.64
C GLY A 224 15.30 12.49 -1.78
N GLN A 225 14.61 12.28 -0.69
CA GLN A 225 14.22 13.29 0.30
C GLN A 225 14.85 12.98 1.68
N PRO A 226 16.19 12.85 1.79
CA PRO A 226 16.83 12.45 3.04
C PRO A 226 16.58 13.47 4.16
N GLU A 227 16.34 14.74 3.83
CA GLU A 227 16.00 15.80 4.79
C GLU A 227 14.67 15.57 5.51
N LYS A 228 13.83 14.66 5.00
CA LYS A 228 12.57 14.25 5.64
C LYS A 228 12.72 13.00 6.51
N THR A 229 13.91 12.42 6.57
CA THR A 229 14.20 11.28 7.44
C THR A 229 14.74 11.75 8.77
N ALA A 230 14.49 10.98 9.84
CA ALA A 230 14.96 11.33 11.20
C ALA A 230 16.50 11.51 11.28
N LYS A 231 17.25 10.80 10.43
CA LYS A 231 18.73 10.80 10.46
C LYS A 231 19.39 11.40 9.22
N ASN A 232 18.61 12.00 8.32
CA ASN A 232 19.12 12.53 7.04
C ASN A 232 19.91 11.47 6.21
N GLU A 233 19.45 10.22 6.25
CA GLU A 233 20.11 9.08 5.61
C GLU A 233 19.73 8.96 4.13
N THR A 234 20.69 8.55 3.30
CA THR A 234 20.44 8.19 1.90
C THR A 234 19.99 6.73 1.82
N TYR A 235 19.14 6.43 0.83
CA TYR A 235 18.61 5.09 0.61
C TYR A 235 19.73 4.09 0.23
N ALA A 236 19.66 2.91 0.85
CA ALA A 236 20.38 1.71 0.47
C ALA A 236 19.45 0.49 0.58
N ASP A 237 19.66 -0.52 -0.26
CA ASP A 237 19.00 -1.81 -0.12
C ASP A 237 19.45 -2.49 1.18
N ILE A 238 18.52 -3.09 1.90
CA ILE A 238 18.79 -3.81 3.16
C ILE A 238 18.25 -5.22 3.02
N PRO A 239 19.12 -6.26 2.97
CA PRO A 239 18.70 -7.65 2.86
C PRO A 239 17.66 -8.05 3.93
N GLY A 240 16.62 -8.74 3.51
CA GLY A 240 15.51 -9.15 4.39
C GLY A 240 14.54 -8.04 4.80
N TYR A 241 14.76 -6.79 4.39
CA TYR A 241 13.91 -5.67 4.75
C TYR A 241 13.42 -4.86 3.53
N CYS A 242 14.30 -4.24 2.76
CA CYS A 242 13.89 -3.42 1.64
C CYS A 242 14.83 -3.53 0.43
N ARG A 243 14.26 -3.40 -0.77
CA ARG A 243 15.02 -3.38 -2.02
C ARG A 243 14.31 -2.56 -3.10
N SER A 244 15.09 -1.76 -3.84
CA SER A 244 14.64 -1.10 -5.07
C SER A 244 14.84 -2.03 -6.25
N VAL A 245 13.79 -2.29 -7.03
CA VAL A 245 13.78 -3.29 -8.10
C VAL A 245 13.32 -2.66 -9.39
N LYS A 246 14.04 -2.91 -10.48
CA LYS A 246 13.69 -2.43 -11.83
C LYS A 246 12.49 -3.19 -12.39
N LEU A 247 11.67 -2.53 -13.20
CA LEU A 247 10.48 -3.15 -13.84
C LEU A 247 10.85 -4.39 -14.67
N ALA A 248 12.02 -4.40 -15.30
CA ALA A 248 12.48 -5.57 -16.06
C ALA A 248 12.64 -6.82 -15.18
N GLU A 249 13.20 -6.70 -13.98
CA GLU A 249 13.31 -7.81 -13.02
C GLU A 249 11.93 -8.25 -12.51
N ILE A 250 11.02 -7.30 -12.29
CA ILE A 250 9.63 -7.62 -11.90
C ILE A 250 8.93 -8.42 -13.00
N ALA A 251 9.18 -8.07 -14.26
CA ALA A 251 8.64 -8.81 -15.41
C ALA A 251 9.18 -10.25 -15.49
N GLU A 252 10.47 -10.47 -15.24
CA GLU A 252 11.10 -11.80 -15.15
C GLU A 252 10.44 -12.67 -14.07
N HIS A 253 9.95 -12.04 -13.00
CA HIS A 253 9.21 -12.70 -11.92
C HIS A 253 7.68 -12.76 -12.13
N GLY A 254 7.21 -12.61 -13.37
CA GLY A 254 5.78 -12.71 -13.72
C GLY A 254 4.93 -11.60 -13.13
N HIS A 255 5.50 -10.43 -12.90
CA HIS A 255 4.86 -9.25 -12.32
C HIS A 255 4.24 -9.49 -10.92
N VAL A 256 4.75 -10.47 -10.17
CA VAL A 256 4.38 -10.70 -8.78
C VAL A 256 5.00 -9.62 -7.91
N LEU A 257 4.21 -8.98 -7.04
CA LEU A 257 4.64 -7.82 -6.24
C LEU A 257 4.84 -8.14 -4.76
N THR A 258 5.06 -9.41 -4.41
CA THR A 258 5.28 -9.84 -3.02
C THR A 258 6.68 -9.44 -2.56
N PRO A 259 6.87 -8.53 -1.58
CA PRO A 259 8.18 -8.03 -1.17
C PRO A 259 9.20 -9.10 -0.81
N GLY A 260 8.79 -10.15 -0.09
CA GLY A 260 9.68 -11.24 0.31
C GLY A 260 10.35 -11.99 -0.85
N ARG A 261 9.87 -11.82 -2.10
CA ARG A 261 10.52 -12.37 -3.30
C ARG A 261 11.78 -11.60 -3.69
N TYR A 262 11.84 -10.31 -3.35
CA TYR A 262 12.86 -9.38 -3.84
C TYR A 262 13.89 -9.00 -2.78
N VAL A 263 13.47 -8.88 -1.50
CA VAL A 263 14.36 -8.39 -0.43
C VAL A 263 15.42 -9.41 0.02
N GLY A 264 15.33 -10.67 -0.42
CA GLY A 264 16.25 -11.73 -0.02
C GLY A 264 16.06 -12.19 1.43
N ALA A 265 16.98 -13.01 1.92
CA ALA A 265 17.07 -13.38 3.32
C ALA A 265 17.85 -12.31 4.09
N ALA A 266 17.45 -12.01 5.33
CA ALA A 266 18.31 -11.25 6.22
C ALA A 266 19.63 -12.03 6.40
N GLU A 267 20.75 -11.30 6.46
CA GLU A 267 22.01 -11.91 6.86
C GLU A 267 21.79 -12.55 8.23
N VAL A 268 21.86 -13.87 8.27
CA VAL A 268 21.95 -14.60 9.53
C VAL A 268 23.39 -14.38 9.97
N GLU A 269 23.61 -13.70 11.11
CA GLU A 269 24.90 -13.78 11.76
C GLU A 269 25.28 -15.25 11.80
N ASP A 270 26.40 -15.60 11.19
CA ASP A 270 26.91 -16.98 11.26
C ASP A 270 27.03 -17.34 12.75
N ASP A 271 26.15 -18.19 13.18
CA ASP A 271 26.22 -18.78 14.50
C ASP A 271 27.43 -19.75 14.44
N ASP A 272 28.57 -19.29 14.95
CA ASP A 272 29.83 -20.07 14.99
C ASP A 272 29.68 -21.43 15.73
N GLU A 273 28.49 -21.73 16.20
CA GLU A 273 28.16 -23.01 16.85
C GLU A 273 28.02 -24.12 15.80
N ALA A 274 28.88 -25.12 15.88
CA ALA A 274 28.85 -26.26 14.97
C ALA A 274 27.45 -26.90 14.95
N PHE A 275 26.91 -27.19 13.75
CA PHE A 275 25.57 -27.77 13.56
C PHE A 275 25.30 -28.99 14.47
N ALA A 276 26.32 -29.82 14.71
CA ALA A 276 26.22 -30.99 15.60
C ALA A 276 25.89 -30.61 17.06
N ASP A 277 26.53 -29.56 17.59
CA ASP A 277 26.34 -29.08 18.95
C ASP A 277 24.96 -28.45 19.14
N LYS A 278 24.51 -27.70 18.13
CA LYS A 278 23.18 -27.11 18.11
C LYS A 278 22.07 -28.15 18.02
N MET A 279 22.23 -29.17 17.19
CA MET A 279 21.32 -30.29 17.09
C MET A 279 21.23 -31.06 18.39
N GLN A 280 22.36 -31.31 19.08
CA GLN A 280 22.38 -31.98 20.35
C GLN A 280 21.58 -31.22 21.42
N LYS A 281 21.85 -29.91 21.58
CA LYS A 281 21.13 -29.02 22.51
C LYS A 281 19.62 -28.94 22.23
N LEU A 282 19.23 -28.89 20.95
CA LEU A 282 17.82 -28.86 20.56
C LEU A 282 17.13 -30.21 20.86
N THR A 283 17.83 -31.33 20.66
CA THR A 283 17.31 -32.67 20.93
C THR A 283 17.13 -32.88 22.42
N GLU A 284 18.09 -32.46 23.25
CA GLU A 284 18.00 -32.53 24.73
C GLU A 284 16.82 -31.67 25.22
N LYS A 285 16.69 -30.42 24.72
CA LYS A 285 15.59 -29.54 25.10
C LYS A 285 14.22 -30.07 24.66
N LEU A 286 14.13 -30.70 23.50
CA LEU A 286 12.91 -31.36 23.05
C LEU A 286 12.56 -32.56 23.97
N GLY A 287 13.55 -33.36 24.35
CA GLY A 287 13.36 -34.47 25.31
C GLY A 287 12.83 -34.01 26.66
N GLU A 288 13.36 -32.90 27.21
CA GLU A 288 12.87 -32.30 28.44
C GLU A 288 11.43 -31.74 28.32
N GLN A 289 11.07 -31.20 27.17
CA GLN A 289 9.69 -30.70 26.93
C GLN A 289 8.68 -31.83 26.72
N MET A 290 9.09 -32.96 26.18
CA MET A 290 8.24 -34.15 26.01
C MET A 290 8.09 -34.97 27.28
N ALA A 291 8.96 -34.80 28.28
CA ALA A 291 8.92 -35.49 29.58
C ALA A 291 8.08 -34.73 30.63
N LYS A 292 7.61 -33.52 30.32
CA LYS A 292 6.66 -32.72 31.10
C LYS A 292 5.23 -32.90 30.60
#